data_0c35faf06ac0a8a3f263f3a3ae9b93a8
#
_entry.id   0c35faf06ac0a8a3f263f3a3ae9b93a8
#
_cell.length_a   1.000
_cell.length_b   1.000
_cell.length_c   1.000
_cell.angle_alpha   90.00
_cell.angle_beta   90.00
_cell.angle_gamma   90.00
#
_symmetry.space_group_name_H-M   'P 1'
#
loop_
_entity.id
_entity.type
_entity.pdbx_description
1 polymer ?
#
loop_
_entity_poly.entity_id
_entity_poly.type
_entity_poly.pdbx_seq_one_letter_code
_entity_poly.pdbx_strand_id
1 'polypeptide(L)'
;RALVVWQYRYVFGRVMAELPAGKLDPGEDPVTGALRELKEETGAEPGTLLPLGRMIPAPGCYGETLHLFLARDLTFGPQHLDADEFLNVERVPFDELVHRCVNGEIDDGKTVAPCCGPKCC
;
A
#
# COMPACT_ATOMS: atom_id res chain seq x y z
N ARG A 1 9.45 10.51 -2.91
CA ARG A 1 8.31 10.12 -3.75
C ARG A 1 7.59 8.93 -3.16
N ALA A 2 6.30 8.85 -3.42
CA ALA A 2 5.48 7.74 -3.02
C ALA A 2 5.34 6.72 -4.16
N LEU A 3 5.31 5.44 -3.84
CA LEU A 3 4.99 4.39 -4.79
C LEU A 3 3.48 4.15 -4.76
N VAL A 4 2.87 4.16 -5.93
CA VAL A 4 1.45 3.86 -6.12
C VAL A 4 1.34 2.70 -7.07
N VAL A 5 0.51 1.72 -6.75
CA VAL A 5 0.19 0.62 -7.65
C VAL A 5 -1.21 0.82 -8.23
N TRP A 6 -1.35 0.56 -9.52
CA TRP A 6 -2.63 0.61 -10.22
C TRP A 6 -3.10 -0.82 -10.43
N GLN A 7 -4.28 -1.14 -9.90
CA GLN A 7 -4.80 -2.49 -9.92
C GLN A 7 -6.28 -2.50 -10.26
N TYR A 8 -6.68 -3.41 -11.16
CA TYR A 8 -8.09 -3.62 -11.44
C TYR A 8 -8.76 -4.30 -10.27
N ARG A 9 -9.82 -3.70 -9.76
CA ARG A 9 -10.62 -4.26 -8.66
C ARG A 9 -11.96 -4.72 -9.20
N TYR A 10 -12.13 -6.01 -9.28
CA TYR A 10 -13.33 -6.65 -9.83
C TYR A 10 -14.63 -6.17 -9.17
N VAL A 11 -14.63 -6.02 -7.84
CA VAL A 11 -15.82 -5.60 -7.09
C VAL A 11 -16.32 -4.22 -7.53
N PHE A 12 -15.40 -3.32 -7.91
CA PHE A 12 -15.73 -1.97 -8.35
C PHE A 12 -15.74 -1.80 -9.87
N GLY A 13 -15.28 -2.81 -10.60
CA GLY A 13 -15.25 -2.78 -12.07
C GLY A 13 -14.34 -1.72 -12.66
N ARG A 14 -13.30 -1.31 -11.95
CA ARG A 14 -12.39 -0.26 -12.42
C ARG A 14 -10.97 -0.46 -11.89
N VAL A 15 -10.02 0.21 -12.54
CA VAL A 15 -8.63 0.27 -12.08
C VAL A 15 -8.54 1.32 -10.97
N MET A 16 -7.93 0.95 -9.85
CA MET A 16 -7.78 1.82 -8.69
C MET A 16 -6.30 2.05 -8.38
N ALA A 17 -5.98 3.28 -7.98
CA ALA A 17 -4.66 3.63 -7.47
C ALA A 17 -4.59 3.34 -5.97
N GLU A 18 -3.57 2.60 -5.55
CA GLU A 18 -3.45 2.13 -4.17
C GLU A 18 -1.99 2.17 -3.72
N LEU A 19 -1.77 2.27 -2.41
CA LEU A 19 -0.46 1.98 -1.85
C LEU A 19 -0.20 0.47 -1.91
N PRO A 20 1.07 0.05 -2.08
CA PRO A 20 1.41 -1.38 -2.04
C PRO A 20 0.95 -2.02 -0.73
N ALA A 21 0.30 -3.15 -0.82
CA ALA A 21 -0.19 -3.89 0.33
C ALA A 21 -0.40 -5.34 -0.03
N GLY A 22 -0.41 -6.21 0.97
CA GLY A 22 -0.69 -7.61 0.78
C GLY A 22 -1.07 -8.28 2.09
N LYS A 23 -1.48 -9.53 2.00
CA LYS A 23 -1.89 -10.33 3.14
C LYS A 23 -0.68 -11.03 3.75
N LEU A 24 -0.69 -11.14 5.08
CA LEU A 24 0.30 -11.95 5.78
C LEU A 24 0.05 -13.44 5.51
N ASP A 25 1.14 -14.17 5.30
CA ASP A 25 1.07 -15.63 5.28
C ASP A 25 0.87 -16.14 6.71
N PRO A 26 0.30 -17.34 6.89
CA PRO A 26 0.11 -17.90 8.23
C PRO A 26 1.41 -17.94 9.03
N GLY A 27 1.40 -17.34 10.23
CA GLY A 27 2.56 -17.27 11.09
C GLY A 27 3.63 -16.26 10.69
N GLU A 28 3.39 -15.47 9.64
CA GLU A 28 4.33 -14.47 9.16
C GLU A 28 4.26 -13.21 10.03
N ASP A 29 5.44 -12.70 10.41
CA ASP A 29 5.60 -11.44 11.12
C ASP A 29 5.22 -10.26 10.21
N PRO A 30 4.54 -9.20 10.72
CA PRO A 30 4.15 -8.05 9.90
C PRO A 30 5.30 -7.37 9.15
N VAL A 31 6.46 -7.22 9.76
CA VAL A 31 7.64 -6.61 9.11
C VAL A 31 8.09 -7.49 7.93
N THR A 32 8.21 -8.79 8.16
CA THR A 32 8.61 -9.74 7.11
C THR A 32 7.61 -9.73 5.96
N GLY A 33 6.31 -9.73 6.28
CA GLY A 33 5.26 -9.67 5.28
C GLY A 33 5.28 -8.38 4.48
N ALA A 34 5.49 -7.25 5.13
CA ALA A 34 5.57 -5.95 4.46
C ALA A 34 6.74 -5.92 3.47
N LEU A 35 7.90 -6.40 3.87
CA LEU A 35 9.08 -6.47 3.00
C LEU A 35 8.85 -7.39 1.81
N ARG A 36 8.26 -8.54 2.05
CA ARG A 36 7.95 -9.51 1.00
C ARG A 36 6.96 -8.95 -0.02
N GLU A 37 5.84 -8.39 0.44
CA GLU A 37 4.81 -7.85 -0.45
C GLU A 37 5.33 -6.65 -1.26
N LEU A 38 6.09 -5.77 -0.63
CA LEU A 38 6.67 -4.61 -1.32
C LEU A 38 7.58 -5.07 -2.46
N LYS A 39 8.43 -6.06 -2.20
CA LYS A 39 9.34 -6.61 -3.20
C LYS A 39 8.58 -7.32 -4.32
N GLU A 40 7.60 -8.15 -3.98
CA GLU A 40 6.79 -8.87 -4.97
C GLU A 40 6.02 -7.92 -5.88
N GLU A 41 5.35 -6.93 -5.30
CA GLU A 41 4.48 -6.03 -6.06
C GLU A 41 5.24 -4.95 -6.82
N THR A 42 6.33 -4.42 -6.28
CA THR A 42 7.02 -3.26 -6.86
C THR A 42 8.48 -3.52 -7.21
N GLY A 43 9.07 -4.60 -6.75
CA GLY A 43 10.50 -4.87 -6.87
C GLY A 43 11.36 -4.06 -5.92
N ALA A 44 10.76 -3.31 -5.00
CA ALA A 44 11.48 -2.41 -4.09
C ALA A 44 11.92 -3.11 -2.81
N GLU A 45 13.11 -2.75 -2.35
CA GLU A 45 13.63 -3.12 -1.03
C GLU A 45 14.04 -1.84 -0.30
N PRO A 46 13.54 -1.62 0.92
CA PRO A 46 13.88 -0.39 1.66
C PRO A 46 15.18 -0.52 2.42
N GLY A 47 15.90 0.59 2.53
CA GLY A 47 17.03 0.71 3.45
C GLY A 47 16.55 0.87 4.90
N THR A 48 15.38 1.47 5.09
CA THR A 48 14.77 1.68 6.40
C THR A 48 13.27 1.41 6.32
N LEU A 49 12.74 0.66 7.27
CA LEU A 49 11.31 0.41 7.41
C LEU A 49 10.87 0.83 8.81
N LEU A 50 10.02 1.86 8.88
CA LEU A 50 9.53 2.41 10.15
C LEU A 50 8.07 2.03 10.37
N PRO A 51 7.71 1.42 11.51
CA PRO A 51 6.30 1.16 11.80
C PRO A 51 5.56 2.47 12.09
N LEU A 52 4.41 2.65 11.47
CA LEU A 52 3.54 3.82 11.69
C LEU A 52 2.36 3.50 12.61
N GLY A 53 2.10 2.22 12.86
CA GLY A 53 0.96 1.79 13.65
C GLY A 53 0.07 0.83 12.89
N ARG A 54 -1.18 0.74 13.32
CA ARG A 54 -2.15 -0.17 12.71
C ARG A 54 -3.48 0.53 12.48
N MET A 55 -4.28 -0.03 11.59
CA MET A 55 -5.60 0.46 11.26
C MET A 55 -6.55 -0.71 11.12
N ILE A 56 -7.79 -0.52 11.56
CA ILE A 56 -8.85 -1.51 11.37
C ILE A 56 -9.80 -0.93 10.32
N PRO A 57 -9.82 -1.46 9.08
CA PRO A 57 -10.56 -0.81 7.98
C PRO A 57 -12.08 -0.95 8.08
N ALA A 58 -12.58 -2.07 8.59
CA ALA A 58 -14.01 -2.31 8.59
C ALA A 58 -14.43 -3.18 9.79
N PRO A 59 -14.40 -2.64 11.02
CA PRO A 59 -14.64 -3.45 12.23
C PRO A 59 -16.05 -4.05 12.32
N GLY A 60 -17.01 -3.47 11.63
CA GLY A 60 -18.38 -4.00 11.60
C GLY A 60 -18.60 -5.12 10.60
N CYS A 61 -17.64 -5.39 9.72
CA CYS A 61 -17.79 -6.38 8.63
C CYS A 61 -16.88 -7.59 8.81
N TYR A 62 -15.63 -7.39 9.23
CA TYR A 62 -14.66 -8.46 9.38
C TYR A 62 -13.50 -8.02 10.28
N GLY A 63 -12.72 -8.99 10.74
CA GLY A 63 -11.68 -8.77 11.73
C GLY A 63 -10.29 -8.48 11.15
N GLU A 64 -10.20 -7.72 10.08
CA GLU A 64 -8.91 -7.37 9.48
C GLU A 64 -8.20 -6.26 10.24
N THR A 65 -6.90 -6.42 10.44
CA THR A 65 -6.02 -5.38 10.94
C THR A 65 -4.93 -5.12 9.91
N LEU A 66 -4.74 -3.86 9.54
CA LEU A 66 -3.67 -3.44 8.64
C LEU A 66 -2.51 -2.89 9.45
N HIS A 67 -1.30 -3.35 9.15
CA HIS A 67 -0.07 -2.82 9.72
C HIS A 67 0.54 -1.84 8.75
N LEU A 68 0.81 -0.61 9.21
CA LEU A 68 1.28 0.49 8.38
C LEU A 68 2.77 0.73 8.60
N PHE A 69 3.50 0.87 7.50
CA PHE A 69 4.94 1.10 7.52
C PHE A 69 5.33 2.23 6.59
N LEU A 70 6.39 2.96 6.95
CA LEU A 70 7.05 3.91 6.07
C LEU A 70 8.36 3.29 5.60
N ALA A 71 8.50 3.09 4.29
CA ALA A 71 9.70 2.55 3.67
C ALA A 71 10.50 3.69 3.03
N ARG A 72 11.79 3.76 3.35
CA ARG A 72 12.71 4.80 2.85
C ARG A 72 13.93 4.17 2.20
N ASP A 73 14.59 4.95 1.34
CA ASP A 73 15.84 4.57 0.69
C ASP A 73 15.67 3.29 -0.10
N LEU A 74 14.71 3.32 -1.04
CA LEU A 74 14.33 2.15 -1.83
C LEU A 74 15.35 1.85 -2.91
N THR A 75 15.67 0.57 -3.07
CA THR A 75 16.35 0.04 -4.25
C THR A 75 15.38 -0.86 -5.00
N PHE A 76 15.50 -0.90 -6.32
CA PHE A 76 14.52 -1.57 -7.17
C PHE A 76 15.12 -2.76 -7.90
N GLY A 77 14.36 -3.85 -7.96
CA GLY A 77 14.62 -5.04 -8.75
C GLY A 77 13.37 -5.47 -9.49
N PRO A 78 13.34 -6.69 -10.02
CA PRO A 78 12.16 -7.18 -10.74
C PRO A 78 10.98 -7.44 -9.81
N GLN A 79 9.76 -7.23 -10.32
CA GLN A 79 8.53 -7.64 -9.66
C GLN A 79 8.39 -9.16 -9.69
N HIS A 80 7.71 -9.70 -8.68
CA HIS A 80 7.38 -11.13 -8.59
C HIS A 80 5.89 -11.25 -8.27
N LEU A 81 5.04 -11.00 -9.29
CA LEU A 81 3.60 -11.05 -9.14
C LEU A 81 3.09 -12.49 -9.19
N ASP A 82 1.98 -12.75 -8.49
CA ASP A 82 1.26 -14.01 -8.63
C ASP A 82 0.69 -14.12 -10.04
N ALA A 83 0.35 -15.34 -10.48
CA ALA A 83 -0.01 -15.62 -11.87
C ALA A 83 -1.20 -14.79 -12.40
N ASP A 84 -2.09 -14.36 -11.51
CA ASP A 84 -3.29 -13.58 -11.84
C ASP A 84 -3.20 -12.12 -11.41
N GLU A 85 -2.04 -11.66 -10.98
CA GLU A 85 -1.81 -10.25 -10.62
C GLU A 85 -1.28 -9.46 -11.79
N PHE A 86 -1.85 -8.25 -11.99
CA PHE A 86 -1.42 -7.30 -13.01
C PHE A 86 -1.35 -5.92 -12.37
N LEU A 87 -0.12 -5.48 -12.07
CA LEU A 87 0.11 -4.22 -11.38
C LEU A 87 1.03 -3.31 -12.18
N ASN A 88 0.61 -2.05 -12.33
CA ASN A 88 1.46 -0.98 -12.81
C ASN A 88 1.90 -0.15 -11.61
N VAL A 89 3.20 0.17 -11.55
CA VAL A 89 3.78 0.94 -10.46
C VAL A 89 4.08 2.35 -10.94
N GLU A 90 3.64 3.35 -10.19
CA GLU A 90 3.90 4.75 -10.46
C GLU A 90 4.61 5.37 -9.27
N ARG A 91 5.58 6.27 -9.54
CA ARG A 91 6.22 7.09 -8.51
C ARG A 91 5.63 8.48 -8.59
N VAL A 92 5.02 8.93 -7.49
CA VAL A 92 4.43 10.27 -7.45
C VAL A 92 5.01 11.07 -6.29
N PRO A 93 5.12 12.41 -6.41
CA PRO A 93 5.42 13.24 -5.27
C PRO A 93 4.39 13.03 -4.17
N PHE A 94 4.85 13.00 -2.91
CA PHE A 94 3.96 12.71 -1.79
C PHE A 94 2.81 13.74 -1.69
N ASP A 95 3.10 15.01 -1.94
CA ASP A 95 2.08 16.07 -1.89
C ASP A 95 1.00 15.86 -2.95
N GLU A 96 1.37 15.37 -4.13
CA GLU A 96 0.40 15.02 -5.18
C GLU A 96 -0.48 13.85 -4.77
N LEU A 97 0.10 12.85 -4.12
CA LEU A 97 -0.67 11.70 -3.61
C LEU A 97 -1.70 12.17 -2.59
N VAL A 98 -1.31 13.00 -1.64
CA VAL A 98 -2.22 13.57 -0.65
C VAL A 98 -3.35 14.37 -1.32
N HIS A 99 -3.00 15.18 -2.32
CA HIS A 99 -3.99 15.95 -3.08
C HIS A 99 -5.02 15.06 -3.78
N ARG A 100 -4.56 13.99 -4.42
CA ARG A 100 -5.46 13.02 -5.07
C ARG A 100 -6.39 12.32 -4.07
N CYS A 101 -5.92 12.08 -2.85
CA CYS A 101 -6.77 11.53 -1.78
C CYS A 101 -7.81 12.55 -1.31
N VAL A 102 -7.39 13.80 -1.11
CA VAL A 102 -8.28 14.86 -0.60
C VAL A 102 -9.38 15.20 -1.60
N ASN A 103 -9.08 15.22 -2.89
CA ASN A 103 -10.07 15.57 -3.92
C ASN A 103 -10.94 14.38 -4.37
N GLY A 104 -10.70 13.19 -3.83
CA GLY A 104 -11.52 12.00 -4.12
C GLY A 104 -11.11 11.19 -5.34
N GLU A 105 -10.02 11.53 -6.03
CA GLU A 105 -9.50 10.72 -7.12
C GLU A 105 -9.05 9.34 -6.63
N ILE A 106 -8.42 9.31 -5.46
CA ILE A 106 -8.02 8.08 -4.78
C ILE A 106 -8.95 7.87 -3.60
N ASP A 107 -9.69 6.79 -3.63
CA ASP A 107 -10.72 6.49 -2.64
C ASP A 107 -10.54 5.12 -1.97
N ASP A 108 -9.42 4.47 -2.17
CA ASP A 108 -9.06 3.25 -1.44
C ASP A 108 -8.74 3.60 0.01
N GLY A 109 -9.50 3.05 0.96
CA GLY A 109 -9.40 3.41 2.38
C GLY A 109 -8.02 3.19 2.99
N LYS A 110 -7.35 2.08 2.65
CA LYS A 110 -6.01 1.80 3.18
C LYS A 110 -4.93 2.71 2.61
N THR A 111 -5.23 3.45 1.52
CA THR A 111 -4.35 4.46 0.93
C THR A 111 -4.65 5.83 1.51
N VAL A 112 -5.93 6.18 1.62
CA VAL A 112 -6.37 7.48 2.13
C VAL A 112 -5.96 7.69 3.59
N ALA A 113 -6.16 6.69 4.44
CA ALA A 113 -5.88 6.80 5.86
C ALA A 113 -4.42 7.12 6.17
N PRO A 114 -3.41 6.39 5.64
CA PRO A 114 -2.01 6.73 5.88
C PRO A 114 -1.62 8.10 5.34
N CYS A 115 -2.15 8.49 4.18
CA CYS A 115 -1.81 9.77 3.56
C CYS A 115 -2.40 10.95 4.30
N CYS A 116 -3.55 10.79 4.92
CA CYS A 116 -4.25 11.87 5.63
C CYS A 116 -4.11 11.77 7.16
N GLY A 117 -3.52 10.70 7.68
CA GLY A 117 -3.54 10.35 9.09
C GLY A 117 -3.00 11.40 10.05
N PRO A 118 -1.74 11.29 10.54
CA PRO A 118 -1.28 12.18 11.63
C PRO A 118 -1.23 13.66 11.26
N LYS A 119 -1.11 14.00 10.00
CA LYS A 119 -1.00 15.38 9.54
C LYS A 119 -2.35 16.10 9.44
N CYS A 120 -3.44 15.36 9.39
CA CYS A 120 -4.78 15.93 9.28
C CYS A 120 -5.46 16.11 10.64
N CYS A 121 -4.83 15.62 11.67
CA CYS A 121 -5.25 15.80 13.05
C CYS A 121 -4.44 16.91 13.75
#